data_55d16426054d2abd035bdeaa2ac4238d
#
_entry.id   55d16426054d2abd035bdeaa2ac4238d
#
_cell.length_a   1.000
_cell.length_b   1.000
_cell.length_c   1.000
_cell.angle_alpha   90.00
_cell.angle_beta   90.00
_cell.angle_gamma   90.00
#
_symmetry.space_group_name_H-M   'P 1'
#
loop_
_entity.id
_entity.type
_entity.pdbx_description
1 polymer ?
#
loop_
_entity_poly.entity_id
_entity_poly.type
_entity_poly.pdbx_seq_one_letter_code
_entity_poly.pdbx_strand_id
1 'polypeptide(L)'
;MGHRKLDPGRLVVASHNKGKIREINELLQPYGFDVVSASELDLPEPEETGVTFEENAALKAHAAAKASQLPALADDSGFCVEALGGDPGIYSARWAGPDKDFAMAMRTIEEKLQSAGAGSAAQRRSSFVAVLCLAWPDGHDESFRGEVEGEIVWPPRGTQGFGYDPVFRPDGHDRTFGEMSSEEKHGWSKDKPALSHRARAFQTFAANCLEG
;
A
#
# COMPACT_ATOMS: atom_id res chain seq x y z
N MET A 1 -24.48 -0.04 -9.77
CA MET A 1 -24.54 -1.43 -9.27
C MET A 1 -23.85 -1.43 -7.92
N GLY A 2 -24.37 -2.15 -6.90
CA GLY A 2 -23.71 -2.22 -5.59
C GLY A 2 -22.47 -3.14 -5.66
N HIS A 3 -21.48 -2.88 -4.80
CA HIS A 3 -20.31 -3.76 -4.65
C HIS A 3 -20.73 -5.13 -4.10
N ARG A 4 -19.99 -6.18 -4.51
CA ARG A 4 -20.21 -7.52 -3.98
C ARG A 4 -19.70 -7.60 -2.53
N LYS A 5 -20.55 -8.10 -1.63
CA LYS A 5 -20.15 -8.31 -0.24
C LYS A 5 -19.26 -9.53 -0.10
N LEU A 6 -18.33 -9.44 0.85
CA LEU A 6 -17.47 -10.55 1.24
C LEU A 6 -18.02 -11.15 2.53
N ASP A 7 -18.49 -12.40 2.43
CA ASP A 7 -18.95 -13.14 3.60
C ASP A 7 -17.79 -13.48 4.55
N PRO A 8 -18.01 -13.45 5.89
CA PRO A 8 -17.00 -13.87 6.85
C PRO A 8 -16.51 -15.29 6.56
N GLY A 9 -15.21 -15.51 6.64
CA GLY A 9 -14.61 -16.80 6.36
C GLY A 9 -13.12 -16.69 6.14
N ARG A 10 -12.56 -17.63 5.39
CA ARG A 10 -11.15 -17.66 5.07
C ARG A 10 -10.84 -16.71 3.92
N LEU A 11 -9.84 -15.85 4.14
CA LEU A 11 -9.39 -14.83 3.17
C LEU A 11 -7.88 -14.93 2.95
N VAL A 12 -7.46 -14.99 1.69
CA VAL A 12 -6.05 -14.99 1.34
C VAL A 12 -5.55 -13.55 1.21
N VAL A 13 -4.47 -13.21 1.92
CA VAL A 13 -3.71 -11.97 1.65
C VAL A 13 -2.63 -12.30 0.63
N ALA A 14 -2.84 -11.86 -0.61
CA ALA A 14 -2.00 -12.15 -1.77
C ALA A 14 -0.74 -11.28 -1.78
N SER A 15 0.14 -11.50 -0.81
CA SER A 15 1.40 -10.76 -0.66
C SER A 15 2.48 -11.65 -0.05
N HIS A 16 3.75 -11.37 -0.42
CA HIS A 16 4.96 -11.92 0.20
C HIS A 16 5.72 -10.85 1.01
N ASN A 17 5.23 -9.61 0.99
CA ASN A 17 5.81 -8.51 1.77
C ASN A 17 5.29 -8.53 3.21
N LYS A 18 6.16 -8.88 4.16
CA LYS A 18 5.83 -8.99 5.59
C LYS A 18 5.25 -7.71 6.20
N GLY A 19 5.69 -6.54 5.73
CA GLY A 19 5.18 -5.25 6.19
C GLY A 19 3.72 -5.06 5.77
N LYS A 20 3.42 -5.29 4.49
CA LYS A 20 2.05 -5.22 3.95
C LYS A 20 1.12 -6.24 4.62
N ILE A 21 1.57 -7.49 4.76
CA ILE A 21 0.79 -8.56 5.41
C ILE A 21 0.41 -8.16 6.83
N ARG A 22 1.38 -7.63 7.60
CA ARG A 22 1.13 -7.18 8.97
C ARG A 22 0.07 -6.08 9.02
N GLU A 23 0.22 -5.03 8.21
CA GLU A 23 -0.71 -3.90 8.19
C GLU A 23 -2.12 -4.32 7.74
N ILE A 24 -2.23 -5.18 6.72
CA ILE A 24 -3.53 -5.70 6.27
C ILE A 24 -4.18 -6.56 7.35
N ASN A 25 -3.41 -7.40 8.05
CA ASN A 25 -3.93 -8.22 9.15
C ASN A 25 -4.44 -7.36 10.31
N GLU A 26 -3.71 -6.29 10.68
CA GLU A 26 -4.16 -5.33 11.70
C GLU A 26 -5.49 -4.68 11.30
N LEU A 27 -5.66 -4.32 10.03
CA LEU A 27 -6.88 -3.71 9.49
C LEU A 27 -8.06 -4.70 9.42
N LEU A 28 -7.80 -5.99 9.11
CA LEU A 28 -8.81 -7.04 9.01
C LEU A 28 -9.26 -7.60 10.36
N GLN A 29 -8.43 -7.46 11.40
CA GLN A 29 -8.69 -8.04 12.73
C GLN A 29 -10.09 -7.76 13.28
N PRO A 30 -10.66 -6.54 13.19
CA PRO A 30 -11.99 -6.25 13.72
C PRO A 30 -13.13 -6.99 13.01
N TYR A 31 -12.87 -7.50 11.81
CA TYR A 31 -13.89 -8.13 10.96
C TYR A 31 -13.95 -9.65 11.09
N GLY A 32 -13.05 -10.26 11.87
CA GLY A 32 -13.12 -11.69 12.24
C GLY A 32 -12.84 -12.68 11.11
N PHE A 33 -12.06 -12.28 10.08
CA PHE A 33 -11.64 -13.21 9.04
C PHE A 33 -10.56 -14.19 9.52
N ASP A 34 -10.60 -15.43 9.01
CA ASP A 34 -9.49 -16.38 9.08
C ASP A 34 -8.50 -16.05 7.94
N VAL A 35 -7.50 -15.22 8.26
CA VAL A 35 -6.56 -14.68 7.28
C VAL A 35 -5.37 -15.63 7.12
N VAL A 36 -5.03 -15.95 5.87
CA VAL A 36 -3.83 -16.70 5.49
C VAL A 36 -3.09 -15.96 4.40
N SER A 37 -1.77 -15.86 4.48
CA SER A 37 -0.98 -15.22 3.43
C SER A 37 -0.69 -16.16 2.26
N ALA A 38 -0.41 -15.59 1.08
CA ALA A 38 0.04 -16.37 -0.08
C ALA A 38 1.32 -17.14 0.23
N SER A 39 2.22 -16.58 1.04
CA SER A 39 3.46 -17.25 1.46
C SER A 39 3.21 -18.46 2.38
N GLU A 40 2.18 -18.44 3.25
CA GLU A 40 1.80 -19.59 4.09
C GLU A 40 1.14 -20.72 3.29
N LEU A 41 0.57 -20.40 2.13
CA LEU A 41 0.01 -21.37 1.20
C LEU A 41 1.00 -21.80 0.11
N ASP A 42 2.28 -21.41 0.20
CA ASP A 42 3.31 -21.69 -0.82
C ASP A 42 2.88 -21.27 -2.25
N LEU A 43 2.05 -20.23 -2.37
CA LEU A 43 1.62 -19.73 -3.67
C LEU A 43 2.77 -18.94 -4.31
N PRO A 44 3.01 -19.12 -5.62
CA PRO A 44 4.02 -18.34 -6.34
C PRO A 44 3.63 -16.87 -6.38
N GLU A 45 4.62 -15.99 -6.30
CA GLU A 45 4.43 -14.57 -6.57
C GLU A 45 4.35 -14.37 -8.08
N PRO A 46 3.23 -13.86 -8.62
CA PRO A 46 3.11 -13.64 -10.05
C PRO A 46 4.01 -12.47 -10.50
N GLU A 47 4.50 -12.54 -11.73
CA GLU A 47 5.22 -11.42 -12.34
C GLU A 47 4.27 -10.22 -12.50
N GLU A 48 4.67 -9.06 -11.98
CA GLU A 48 3.93 -7.82 -12.12
C GLU A 48 4.20 -7.21 -13.50
N THR A 49 3.29 -7.45 -14.43
CA THR A 49 3.34 -6.99 -15.82
C THR A 49 2.46 -5.77 -16.09
N GLY A 50 1.66 -5.36 -15.10
CA GLY A 50 0.79 -4.19 -15.19
C GLY A 50 1.59 -2.89 -15.21
N VAL A 51 0.99 -1.86 -15.80
CA VAL A 51 1.55 -0.51 -15.89
C VAL A 51 0.89 0.46 -14.90
N THR A 52 -0.08 -0.01 -14.13
CA THR A 52 -0.77 0.73 -13.07
C THR A 52 -0.81 -0.09 -11.78
N PHE A 53 -1.06 0.58 -10.65
CA PHE A 53 -1.28 -0.09 -9.36
C PHE A 53 -2.51 -1.00 -9.41
N GLU A 54 -3.56 -0.57 -10.09
CA GLU A 54 -4.81 -1.31 -10.27
C GLU A 54 -4.58 -2.63 -11.00
N GLU A 55 -3.86 -2.59 -12.12
CA GLU A 55 -3.54 -3.79 -12.91
C GLU A 55 -2.70 -4.79 -12.11
N ASN A 56 -1.67 -4.32 -11.40
CA ASN A 56 -0.81 -5.19 -10.60
C ASN A 56 -1.55 -5.77 -9.38
N ALA A 57 -2.40 -4.98 -8.70
CA ALA A 57 -3.22 -5.47 -7.60
C ALA A 57 -4.20 -6.55 -8.08
N ALA A 58 -4.91 -6.32 -9.20
CA ALA A 58 -5.83 -7.28 -9.79
C ALA A 58 -5.12 -8.57 -10.22
N LEU A 59 -3.97 -8.46 -10.89
CA LEU A 59 -3.15 -9.60 -11.30
C LEU A 59 -2.80 -10.50 -10.10
N LYS A 60 -2.32 -9.91 -9.00
CA LYS A 60 -1.98 -10.65 -7.78
C LYS A 60 -3.20 -11.27 -7.11
N ALA A 61 -4.31 -10.54 -7.02
CA ALA A 61 -5.54 -11.01 -6.39
C ALA A 61 -6.13 -12.20 -7.16
N HIS A 62 -6.25 -12.10 -8.48
CA HIS A 62 -6.75 -13.17 -9.33
C HIS A 62 -5.87 -14.42 -9.31
N ALA A 63 -4.54 -14.25 -9.35
CA ALA A 63 -3.61 -15.38 -9.27
C ALA A 63 -3.80 -16.16 -7.96
N ALA A 64 -3.89 -15.46 -6.84
CA ALA A 64 -4.09 -16.07 -5.53
C ALA A 64 -5.48 -16.70 -5.39
N ALA A 65 -6.55 -16.00 -5.82
CA ALA A 65 -7.92 -16.54 -5.75
C ALA A 65 -8.08 -17.81 -6.59
N LYS A 66 -7.51 -17.82 -7.79
CA LYS A 66 -7.54 -18.99 -8.67
C LYS A 66 -6.75 -20.18 -8.09
N ALA A 67 -5.59 -19.93 -7.53
CA ALA A 67 -4.74 -21.00 -6.98
C ALA A 67 -5.28 -21.56 -5.67
N SER A 68 -5.80 -20.72 -4.78
CA SER A 68 -6.31 -21.12 -3.48
C SER A 68 -7.78 -21.60 -3.49
N GLN A 69 -8.55 -21.23 -4.51
CA GLN A 69 -10.01 -21.39 -4.57
C GLN A 69 -10.74 -20.66 -3.40
N LEU A 70 -10.14 -19.58 -2.91
CA LEU A 70 -10.66 -18.71 -1.86
C LEU A 70 -10.70 -17.27 -2.34
N PRO A 71 -11.51 -16.38 -1.73
CA PRO A 71 -11.36 -14.95 -1.94
C PRO A 71 -9.94 -14.50 -1.57
N ALA A 72 -9.37 -13.61 -2.37
CA ALA A 72 -8.02 -13.12 -2.16
C ALA A 72 -7.95 -11.59 -2.25
N LEU A 73 -7.33 -10.97 -1.26
CA LEU A 73 -7.08 -9.54 -1.18
C LEU A 73 -5.61 -9.27 -1.48
N ALA A 74 -5.35 -8.53 -2.54
CA ALA A 74 -4.01 -8.06 -2.92
C ALA A 74 -3.86 -6.58 -2.64
N ASP A 75 -2.61 -6.16 -2.41
CA ASP A 75 -2.17 -4.77 -2.31
C ASP A 75 -1.10 -4.51 -3.36
N ASP A 76 -1.31 -3.50 -4.21
CA ASP A 76 -0.23 -2.87 -4.92
C ASP A 76 -0.10 -1.43 -4.48
N SER A 77 1.12 -1.02 -4.09
CA SER A 77 1.35 0.28 -3.48
C SER A 77 2.75 0.79 -3.76
N GLY A 78 2.88 2.11 -3.78
CA GLY A 78 4.15 2.74 -4.04
C GLY A 78 4.21 4.19 -3.59
N PHE A 79 5.40 4.73 -3.71
CA PHE A 79 5.75 6.11 -3.42
C PHE A 79 5.95 6.86 -4.72
N CYS A 80 5.22 7.96 -4.90
CA CYS A 80 5.23 8.75 -6.12
C CYS A 80 5.79 10.13 -5.85
N VAL A 81 6.71 10.61 -6.68
CA VAL A 81 7.36 11.92 -6.55
C VAL A 81 7.05 12.76 -7.78
N GLU A 82 6.33 13.87 -7.59
CA GLU A 82 5.85 14.70 -8.71
C GLU A 82 6.99 15.23 -9.60
N ALA A 83 8.06 15.77 -8.99
CA ALA A 83 9.21 16.28 -9.72
C ALA A 83 9.99 15.22 -10.50
N LEU A 84 9.73 13.95 -10.25
CA LEU A 84 10.31 12.81 -10.97
C LEU A 84 9.30 12.14 -11.91
N GLY A 85 8.22 12.81 -12.25
CA GLY A 85 7.19 12.27 -13.15
C GLY A 85 6.37 11.11 -12.55
N GLY A 86 6.34 11.01 -11.23
CA GLY A 86 5.66 9.94 -10.51
C GLY A 86 6.56 8.76 -10.12
N ASP A 87 7.82 8.76 -10.54
CA ASP A 87 8.80 7.76 -10.10
C ASP A 87 9.01 7.83 -8.56
N PRO A 88 9.32 6.71 -7.90
CA PRO A 88 9.40 5.33 -8.41
C PRO A 88 8.05 4.65 -8.69
N GLY A 89 6.91 5.15 -8.19
CA GLY A 89 5.58 4.63 -8.49
C GLY A 89 5.45 3.13 -8.27
N ILE A 90 4.97 2.39 -9.28
CA ILE A 90 4.85 0.93 -9.24
C ILE A 90 6.21 0.21 -9.08
N TYR A 91 7.32 0.89 -9.31
CA TYR A 91 8.68 0.36 -9.16
C TYR A 91 9.30 0.63 -7.79
N SER A 92 8.51 1.11 -6.81
CA SER A 92 9.00 1.52 -5.48
C SER A 92 9.83 0.44 -4.78
N ALA A 93 9.38 -0.80 -4.79
CA ALA A 93 10.13 -1.92 -4.21
C ALA A 93 11.37 -2.28 -5.04
N ARG A 94 11.32 -2.12 -6.36
CA ARG A 94 12.44 -2.44 -7.27
C ARG A 94 13.61 -1.47 -7.11
N TRP A 95 13.32 -0.19 -6.77
CA TRP A 95 14.37 0.80 -6.49
C TRP A 95 15.19 0.47 -5.24
N ALA A 96 14.63 -0.28 -4.30
CA ALA A 96 15.36 -0.78 -3.13
C ALA A 96 16.19 -2.05 -3.42
N GLY A 97 16.06 -2.62 -4.62
CA GLY A 97 16.79 -3.81 -5.04
C GLY A 97 16.35 -5.10 -4.32
N PRO A 98 17.02 -6.22 -4.62
CA PRO A 98 16.67 -7.53 -4.06
C PRO A 98 16.86 -7.59 -2.54
N ASP A 99 17.82 -6.82 -2.01
CA ASP A 99 18.13 -6.74 -0.58
C ASP A 99 17.19 -5.83 0.19
N LYS A 100 16.24 -5.16 -0.50
CA LYS A 100 15.29 -4.20 0.06
C LYS A 100 15.96 -3.05 0.81
N ASP A 101 17.06 -2.52 0.24
CA ASP A 101 17.79 -1.36 0.77
C ASP A 101 17.02 -0.06 0.48
N PHE A 102 16.03 0.22 1.32
CA PHE A 102 15.27 1.46 1.22
C PHE A 102 16.08 2.71 1.59
N ALA A 103 17.16 2.57 2.35
CA ALA A 103 18.06 3.70 2.62
C ALA A 103 18.75 4.15 1.32
N MET A 104 19.18 3.20 0.48
CA MET A 104 19.69 3.47 -0.86
C MET A 104 18.61 4.09 -1.76
N ALA A 105 17.40 3.51 -1.76
CA ALA A 105 16.30 4.03 -2.58
C ALA A 105 15.92 5.48 -2.22
N MET A 106 15.82 5.81 -0.93
CA MET A 106 15.57 7.17 -0.45
C MET A 106 16.68 8.15 -0.86
N ARG A 107 17.94 7.73 -0.78
CA ARG A 107 19.08 8.52 -1.23
C ARG A 107 19.03 8.78 -2.73
N THR A 108 18.69 7.76 -3.52
CA THR A 108 18.52 7.89 -4.97
C THR A 108 17.46 8.93 -5.34
N ILE A 109 16.32 8.95 -4.61
CA ILE A 109 15.30 9.98 -4.78
C ILE A 109 15.87 11.36 -4.47
N GLU A 110 16.57 11.53 -3.36
CA GLU A 110 17.17 12.81 -2.97
C GLU A 110 18.16 13.32 -4.02
N GLU A 111 19.07 12.47 -4.51
CA GLU A 111 20.03 12.81 -5.55
C GLU A 111 19.34 13.25 -6.85
N LYS A 112 18.27 12.58 -7.26
CA LYS A 112 17.46 12.96 -8.42
C LYS A 112 16.74 14.29 -8.20
N LEU A 113 16.19 14.54 -7.02
CA LEU A 113 15.56 15.83 -6.69
C LEU A 113 16.56 16.97 -6.71
N GLN A 114 17.77 16.77 -6.17
CA GLN A 114 18.85 17.76 -6.25
C GLN A 114 19.25 18.04 -7.69
N SER A 115 19.39 16.99 -8.51
CA SER A 115 19.71 17.10 -9.93
C SER A 115 18.62 17.82 -10.73
N ALA A 116 17.37 17.68 -10.33
CA ALA A 116 16.22 18.38 -10.90
C ALA A 116 16.06 19.82 -10.36
N GLY A 117 16.90 20.27 -9.43
CA GLY A 117 16.81 21.58 -8.80
C GLY A 117 15.62 21.75 -7.85
N ALA A 118 15.06 20.64 -7.35
CA ALA A 118 13.89 20.63 -6.46
C ALA A 118 14.30 20.97 -5.02
N GLY A 119 14.55 22.23 -4.73
CA GLY A 119 15.03 22.73 -3.44
C GLY A 119 13.93 23.21 -2.47
N SER A 120 12.75 23.55 -2.97
CA SER A 120 11.63 24.02 -2.13
C SER A 120 10.64 22.92 -1.81
N ALA A 121 9.89 23.05 -0.71
CA ALA A 121 8.83 22.12 -0.32
C ALA A 121 7.81 21.88 -1.45
N ALA A 122 7.43 22.95 -2.16
CA ALA A 122 6.50 22.86 -3.30
C ALA A 122 7.04 22.01 -4.47
N GLN A 123 8.36 21.91 -4.62
CA GLN A 123 9.01 21.08 -5.64
C GLN A 123 9.28 19.64 -5.16
N ARG A 124 9.04 19.36 -3.90
CA ARG A 124 9.28 18.06 -3.26
C ARG A 124 7.99 17.31 -2.94
N ARG A 125 6.92 17.68 -3.67
CA ARG A 125 5.61 17.02 -3.51
C ARG A 125 5.72 15.56 -3.85
N SER A 126 5.05 14.77 -3.03
CA SER A 126 5.01 13.31 -3.16
C SER A 126 3.71 12.76 -2.61
N SER A 127 3.40 11.54 -2.97
CA SER A 127 2.28 10.81 -2.40
C SER A 127 2.62 9.35 -2.18
N PHE A 128 1.96 8.73 -1.20
CA PHE A 128 1.83 7.29 -1.13
C PHE A 128 0.50 6.87 -1.73
N VAL A 129 0.54 5.85 -2.56
CA VAL A 129 -0.63 5.24 -3.21
C VAL A 129 -0.73 3.79 -2.78
N ALA A 130 -1.94 3.31 -2.50
CA ALA A 130 -2.25 1.88 -2.40
C ALA A 130 -3.53 1.58 -3.16
N VAL A 131 -3.53 0.47 -3.86
CA VAL A 131 -4.73 -0.14 -4.43
C VAL A 131 -4.91 -1.51 -3.81
N LEU A 132 -6.05 -1.70 -3.15
CA LEU A 132 -6.51 -3.00 -2.69
C LEU A 132 -7.43 -3.59 -3.75
N CYS A 133 -7.16 -4.82 -4.18
CA CYS A 133 -8.06 -5.57 -5.05
C CYS A 133 -8.51 -6.85 -4.35
N LEU A 134 -9.82 -7.02 -4.19
CA LEU A 134 -10.44 -8.25 -3.74
C LEU A 134 -10.93 -9.03 -4.95
N ALA A 135 -10.43 -10.25 -5.15
CA ALA A 135 -10.88 -11.14 -6.21
C ALA A 135 -11.50 -12.42 -5.65
N TRP A 136 -12.52 -12.93 -6.34
CA TRP A 136 -13.15 -14.21 -6.06
C TRP A 136 -12.73 -15.28 -7.08
N PRO A 137 -12.84 -16.57 -6.73
CA PRO A 137 -12.49 -17.66 -7.66
C PRO A 137 -13.31 -17.69 -8.96
N ASP A 138 -14.48 -17.05 -8.96
CA ASP A 138 -15.36 -16.96 -10.14
C ASP A 138 -14.94 -15.88 -11.16
N GLY A 139 -13.86 -15.14 -10.87
CA GLY A 139 -13.31 -14.10 -11.74
C GLY A 139 -13.87 -12.69 -11.51
N HIS A 140 -14.79 -12.51 -10.55
CA HIS A 140 -15.21 -11.17 -10.12
C HIS A 140 -14.13 -10.50 -9.29
N ASP A 141 -13.97 -9.20 -9.41
CA ASP A 141 -13.10 -8.40 -8.53
C ASP A 141 -13.68 -7.02 -8.19
N GLU A 142 -13.17 -6.45 -7.13
CA GLU A 142 -13.47 -5.11 -6.63
C GLU A 142 -12.17 -4.42 -6.23
N SER A 143 -11.94 -3.18 -6.70
CA SER A 143 -10.71 -2.44 -6.44
C SER A 143 -10.97 -1.13 -5.71
N PHE A 144 -10.10 -0.81 -4.76
CA PHE A 144 -10.22 0.35 -3.87
C PHE A 144 -8.87 1.06 -3.77
N ARG A 145 -8.84 2.34 -4.17
CA ARG A 145 -7.65 3.18 -4.13
C ARG A 145 -7.65 4.07 -2.90
N GLY A 146 -6.52 4.16 -2.24
CA GLY A 146 -6.23 5.15 -1.21
C GLY A 146 -4.93 5.87 -1.52
N GLU A 147 -4.91 7.18 -1.28
CA GLU A 147 -3.77 8.04 -1.53
C GLU A 147 -3.61 9.04 -0.39
N VAL A 148 -2.38 9.37 -0.03
CA VAL A 148 -2.05 10.42 0.92
C VAL A 148 -0.95 11.28 0.32
N GLU A 149 -1.23 12.57 0.23
CA GLU A 149 -0.31 13.57 -0.27
C GLU A 149 0.56 14.12 0.85
N GLY A 150 1.74 14.59 0.47
CA GLY A 150 2.70 15.17 1.37
C GLY A 150 3.94 15.66 0.62
N GLU A 151 5.03 15.72 1.35
CA GLU A 151 6.31 16.15 0.80
C GLU A 151 7.46 15.28 1.28
N ILE A 152 8.54 15.31 0.52
CA ILE A 152 9.80 14.65 0.90
C ILE A 152 10.60 15.59 1.78
N VAL A 153 11.00 15.08 2.95
CA VAL A 153 11.95 15.72 3.85
C VAL A 153 13.29 15.01 3.80
N TRP A 154 14.35 15.76 4.00
CA TRP A 154 15.71 15.24 4.06
C TRP A 154 16.49 15.92 5.21
N PRO A 155 17.29 15.20 6.00
CA PRO A 155 17.51 13.75 6.00
C PRO A 155 16.30 12.93 6.49
N PRO A 156 16.30 11.60 6.30
CA PRO A 156 15.26 10.70 6.82
C PRO A 156 15.07 10.82 8.33
N ARG A 157 13.82 10.78 8.81
CA ARG A 157 13.46 10.91 10.23
C ARG A 157 12.57 9.76 10.69
N GLY A 158 12.89 9.21 11.86
CA GLY A 158 12.14 8.12 12.47
C GLY A 158 12.56 6.74 11.98
N THR A 159 12.05 5.72 12.67
CA THR A 159 12.37 4.31 12.44
C THR A 159 11.12 3.43 12.44
N GLN A 160 9.94 4.04 12.50
CA GLN A 160 8.68 3.33 12.45
C GLN A 160 8.29 3.02 11.00
N GLY A 161 7.46 1.99 10.83
CA GLY A 161 6.97 1.59 9.51
C GLY A 161 8.02 0.87 8.65
N PHE A 162 7.98 1.09 7.36
CA PHE A 162 8.93 0.51 6.40
C PHE A 162 8.99 1.35 5.11
N GLY A 163 9.91 0.99 4.22
CA GLY A 163 10.00 1.62 2.91
C GLY A 163 10.45 3.08 2.97
N TYR A 164 9.67 3.95 2.35
CA TYR A 164 9.96 5.39 2.25
C TYR A 164 9.36 6.22 3.41
N ASP A 165 8.78 5.58 4.43
CA ASP A 165 8.16 6.25 5.58
C ASP A 165 9.06 7.33 6.23
N PRO A 166 10.40 7.12 6.39
CA PRO A 166 11.27 8.10 7.02
C PRO A 166 11.46 9.42 6.26
N VAL A 167 11.17 9.47 4.97
CA VAL A 167 11.31 10.69 4.16
C VAL A 167 9.97 11.33 3.81
N PHE A 168 8.85 10.70 4.14
CA PHE A 168 7.52 11.21 3.79
C PHE A 168 6.85 11.92 4.97
N ARG A 169 6.57 13.21 4.82
CA ARG A 169 5.78 14.02 5.74
C ARG A 169 4.42 14.29 5.12
N PRO A 170 3.33 13.71 5.65
CA PRO A 170 1.99 13.94 5.13
C PRO A 170 1.52 15.37 5.38
N ASP A 171 0.70 15.90 4.49
CA ASP A 171 0.14 17.23 4.62
C ASP A 171 -0.61 17.42 5.94
N GLY A 172 -0.43 18.60 6.54
CA GLY A 172 -1.03 18.94 7.83
C GLY A 172 -0.33 18.34 9.06
N HIS A 173 0.83 17.71 8.88
CA HIS A 173 1.62 17.13 9.95
C HIS A 173 3.07 17.63 9.95
N ASP A 174 3.70 17.67 11.14
CA ASP A 174 5.10 18.06 11.31
C ASP A 174 6.05 16.85 11.33
N ARG A 175 5.50 15.64 11.51
CA ARG A 175 6.22 14.38 11.60
C ARG A 175 6.12 13.57 10.32
N THR A 176 7.18 12.80 10.03
CA THR A 176 7.16 11.81 8.95
C THR A 176 6.39 10.56 9.36
N PHE A 177 6.03 9.73 8.38
CA PHE A 177 5.48 8.40 8.68
C PHE A 177 6.47 7.52 9.47
N GLY A 178 7.78 7.74 9.31
CA GLY A 178 8.80 7.08 10.11
C GLY A 178 8.82 7.50 11.59
N GLU A 179 8.17 8.60 11.95
CA GLU A 179 8.03 9.12 13.32
C GLU A 179 6.65 8.82 13.92
N MET A 180 5.73 8.20 13.17
CA MET A 180 4.36 7.89 13.61
C MET A 180 4.19 6.41 13.92
N SER A 181 3.40 6.10 14.94
CA SER A 181 3.03 4.72 15.25
C SER A 181 2.07 4.13 14.21
N SER A 182 1.94 2.80 14.21
CA SER A 182 0.94 2.10 13.38
C SER A 182 -0.48 2.60 13.65
N GLU A 183 -0.83 2.77 14.93
CA GLU A 183 -2.15 3.28 15.34
C GLU A 183 -2.43 4.70 14.83
N GLU A 184 -1.44 5.59 14.86
CA GLU A 184 -1.58 6.96 14.32
C GLU A 184 -1.82 6.95 12.80
N LYS A 185 -1.17 6.06 12.06
CA LYS A 185 -1.27 5.97 10.61
C LYS A 185 -2.52 5.23 10.12
N HIS A 186 -2.90 4.16 10.80
CA HIS A 186 -3.93 3.23 10.34
C HIS A 186 -5.24 3.33 11.10
N GLY A 187 -5.24 3.95 12.29
CA GLY A 187 -6.45 4.13 13.08
C GLY A 187 -7.46 5.05 12.40
N TRP A 188 -8.71 4.58 12.28
CA TRP A 188 -9.82 5.42 11.84
C TRP A 188 -11.07 5.16 12.68
N SER A 189 -12.04 6.09 12.59
CA SER A 189 -13.38 5.93 13.11
C SER A 189 -14.36 6.53 12.10
N LYS A 190 -15.67 6.41 12.39
CA LYS A 190 -16.70 7.02 11.53
C LYS A 190 -16.48 8.52 11.28
N ASP A 191 -15.91 9.22 12.27
CA ASP A 191 -15.70 10.68 12.25
C ASP A 191 -14.23 11.07 11.99
N LYS A 192 -13.31 10.09 11.87
CA LYS A 192 -11.87 10.32 11.63
C LYS A 192 -11.38 9.42 10.50
N PRO A 193 -11.09 9.99 9.32
CA PRO A 193 -10.53 9.22 8.22
C PRO A 193 -9.13 8.70 8.59
N ALA A 194 -8.76 7.56 8.03
CA ALA A 194 -7.41 7.02 8.14
C ALA A 194 -6.38 7.98 7.54
N LEU A 195 -5.18 8.01 8.11
CA LEU A 195 -4.11 8.86 7.59
C LEU A 195 -3.35 8.17 6.46
N SER A 196 -2.98 6.89 6.59
CA SER A 196 -2.16 6.22 5.58
C SER A 196 -2.96 5.84 4.32
N HIS A 197 -2.26 5.77 3.19
CA HIS A 197 -2.79 5.34 1.90
C HIS A 197 -3.50 3.99 1.98
N ARG A 198 -2.87 2.98 2.58
CA ARG A 198 -3.43 1.62 2.73
C ARG A 198 -4.68 1.61 3.60
N ALA A 199 -4.67 2.34 4.72
CA ALA A 199 -5.83 2.40 5.59
C ALA A 199 -6.98 3.17 4.94
N ARG A 200 -6.74 4.18 4.10
CA ARG A 200 -7.76 4.85 3.28
C ARG A 200 -8.39 3.91 2.26
N ALA A 201 -7.56 3.15 1.53
CA ALA A 201 -8.05 2.12 0.60
C ALA A 201 -8.89 1.08 1.35
N PHE A 202 -8.40 0.63 2.51
CA PHE A 202 -9.09 -0.35 3.35
C PHE A 202 -10.41 0.18 3.92
N GLN A 203 -10.47 1.43 4.34
CA GLN A 203 -11.71 2.06 4.82
C GLN A 203 -12.80 2.04 3.74
N THR A 204 -12.44 2.34 2.50
CA THR A 204 -13.37 2.26 1.35
C THR A 204 -13.76 0.81 1.06
N PHE A 205 -12.81 -0.12 1.09
CA PHE A 205 -13.08 -1.55 0.95
C PHE A 205 -14.05 -2.05 2.02
N ALA A 206 -13.80 -1.74 3.29
CA ALA A 206 -14.64 -2.17 4.40
C ALA A 206 -16.08 -1.66 4.27
N ALA A 207 -16.26 -0.37 3.99
CA ALA A 207 -17.57 0.23 3.81
C ALA A 207 -18.37 -0.40 2.64
N ASN A 208 -17.69 -0.82 1.59
CA ASN A 208 -18.35 -1.36 0.39
C ASN A 208 -18.52 -2.88 0.42
N CYS A 209 -17.56 -3.63 0.97
CA CYS A 209 -17.55 -5.09 0.90
C CYS A 209 -17.80 -5.79 2.25
N LEU A 210 -17.48 -5.17 3.41
CA LEU A 210 -17.55 -5.82 4.72
C LEU A 210 -18.74 -5.34 5.56
N GLU A 211 -19.06 -4.07 5.52
CA GLU A 211 -20.16 -3.48 6.31
C GLU A 211 -21.48 -3.62 5.58
N GLY A 212 -22.47 -4.16 6.28
CA GLY A 212 -23.84 -4.35 5.81
C GLY A 212 -24.74 -3.16 6.10
#